data_f790aacd5250ff7dc1a812bda4faa0a7
#
_entry.id   f790aacd5250ff7dc1a812bda4faa0a7
#
_cell.length_a   1.000
_cell.length_b   1.000
_cell.length_c   1.000
_cell.angle_alpha   90.00
_cell.angle_beta   90.00
_cell.angle_gamma   90.00
#
_symmetry.space_group_name_H-M   'P 1'
#
loop_
_entity.id
_entity.type
_entity.pdbx_description
1 polymer ?
#
loop_
_entity_poly.entity_id
_entity_poly.type
_entity_poly.pdbx_seq_one_letter_code
_entity_poly.pdbx_strand_id
1 'polypeptide(L)'
;LGFTLERMKGWGINNRVLYRRAMSIQHRMERIEKTERPTKEKTLRARFGEKDFHGDEVLTVKGLGKRFGDRVLFSNVDLQVTGGERIALLGDNGTGKTTFLRVLLGEEPGEGKIRFGPSVKYGYLPQVIHFDHPERTLYDTMLYEKNCTPQVARDRLGAFLFSGEDVFKTVGTLSGGEQSRLRLCMLMDDKINLLILDEPTNHLDVASREWIECAIEDYEGTLIFVSHDRYFVDKFA
;
A
#
# COMPACT_ATOMS: atom_id res chain seq x y z
N LEU A 1 -7.18 29.09 -18.50
CA LEU A 1 -6.44 28.75 -17.25
C LEU A 1 -5.53 29.89 -16.79
N GLY A 2 -4.75 30.54 -17.68
CA GLY A 2 -3.85 31.65 -17.33
C GLY A 2 -4.55 32.87 -16.72
N PHE A 3 -5.70 33.25 -17.27
CA PHE A 3 -6.48 34.42 -16.80
C PHE A 3 -7.06 34.22 -15.37
N THR A 4 -7.39 33.00 -15.02
CA THR A 4 -7.89 32.64 -13.68
C THR A 4 -6.77 32.68 -12.64
N LEU A 5 -5.57 32.28 -13.05
CA LEU A 5 -4.37 32.24 -12.20
C LEU A 5 -3.91 33.63 -11.77
N GLU A 6 -3.84 34.59 -12.70
CA GLU A 6 -3.48 35.97 -12.38
C GLU A 6 -4.49 36.66 -11.47
N ARG A 7 -5.78 36.39 -11.70
CA ARG A 7 -6.86 36.91 -10.85
C ARG A 7 -6.80 36.34 -9.43
N MET A 8 -6.46 35.06 -9.28
CA MET A 8 -6.26 34.43 -7.98
C MET A 8 -5.01 34.95 -7.26
N LYS A 9 -3.93 35.27 -7.97
CA LYS A 9 -2.74 35.92 -7.39
C LYS A 9 -3.07 37.35 -6.87
N GLY A 10 -3.82 38.13 -7.63
CA GLY A 10 -4.23 39.49 -7.21
C GLY A 10 -5.11 39.50 -5.96
N TRP A 11 -6.00 38.50 -5.81
CA TRP A 11 -6.83 38.35 -4.63
C TRP A 11 -6.12 37.65 -3.45
N GLY A 12 -5.04 36.90 -3.73
CA GLY A 12 -4.27 36.13 -2.76
C GLY A 12 -3.34 36.97 -1.88
N ILE A 13 -3.11 38.23 -2.22
CA ILE A 13 -2.24 39.13 -1.43
C ILE A 13 -2.77 39.30 0.00
N ASN A 14 -4.08 39.25 0.19
CA ASN A 14 -4.75 39.35 1.50
C ASN A 14 -5.28 38.00 2.03
N ASN A 15 -5.11 36.90 1.30
CA ASN A 15 -5.62 35.59 1.71
C ASN A 15 -4.58 34.48 1.43
N ARG A 16 -3.90 34.10 2.49
CA ARG A 16 -2.80 33.10 2.46
C ARG A 16 -3.19 31.74 1.86
N VAL A 17 -4.46 31.36 1.95
CA VAL A 17 -4.99 30.09 1.41
C VAL A 17 -5.14 30.17 -0.11
N LEU A 18 -5.67 31.28 -0.63
CA LEU A 18 -5.80 31.49 -2.08
C LEU A 18 -4.43 31.65 -2.74
N TYR A 19 -3.49 32.32 -2.09
CA TYR A 19 -2.11 32.42 -2.57
C TYR A 19 -1.43 31.04 -2.71
N ARG A 20 -1.56 30.17 -1.68
CA ARG A 20 -1.03 28.79 -1.74
C ARG A 20 -1.66 27.97 -2.85
N ARG A 21 -2.98 28.09 -3.08
CA ARG A 21 -3.67 27.41 -4.19
C ARG A 21 -3.18 27.92 -5.54
N ALA A 22 -3.02 29.23 -5.70
CA ALA A 22 -2.49 29.83 -6.94
C ALA A 22 -1.06 29.36 -7.23
N MET A 23 -0.19 29.29 -6.22
CA MET A 23 1.18 28.78 -6.35
C MET A 23 1.19 27.28 -6.69
N SER A 24 0.32 26.46 -6.09
CA SER A 24 0.20 25.03 -6.44
C SER A 24 -0.24 24.83 -7.89
N ILE A 25 -1.19 25.64 -8.38
CA ILE A 25 -1.62 25.59 -9.79
C ILE A 25 -0.48 26.04 -10.72
N GLN A 26 0.27 27.06 -10.35
CA GLN A 26 1.42 27.52 -11.13
C GLN A 26 2.50 26.45 -11.25
N HIS A 27 2.90 25.81 -10.16
CA HIS A 27 3.86 24.72 -10.17
C HIS A 27 3.38 23.52 -11.00
N ARG A 28 2.06 23.27 -11.02
CA ARG A 28 1.46 22.22 -11.85
C ARG A 28 1.50 22.59 -13.34
N MET A 29 1.30 23.84 -13.70
CA MET A 29 1.41 24.33 -15.08
C MET A 29 2.86 24.31 -15.57
N GLU A 30 3.81 24.74 -14.74
CA GLU A 30 5.25 24.69 -15.05
C GLU A 30 5.78 23.25 -15.26
N ARG A 31 5.16 22.24 -14.59
CA ARG A 31 5.46 20.83 -14.85
C ARG A 31 4.93 20.34 -16.20
N ILE A 32 3.77 20.83 -16.63
CA ILE A 32 3.17 20.45 -17.91
C ILE A 32 3.95 21.06 -19.09
N GLU A 33 4.53 22.25 -18.90
CA GLU A 33 5.32 22.95 -19.94
C GLU A 33 6.76 22.43 -20.07
N LYS A 34 7.30 21.79 -19.04
CA LYS A 34 8.62 21.14 -19.11
C LYS A 34 8.50 19.69 -19.53
N THR A 35 8.57 19.43 -20.83
CA THR A 35 8.72 18.09 -21.42
C THR A 35 10.15 17.56 -21.26
N GLU A 36 10.79 17.77 -20.14
CA GLU A 36 12.03 17.11 -19.77
C GLU A 36 11.77 16.09 -18.66
N ARG A 37 12.38 14.90 -18.81
CA ARG A 37 12.31 13.80 -17.82
C ARG A 37 12.45 14.37 -16.42
N PRO A 38 11.56 14.02 -15.47
CA PRO A 38 11.67 14.52 -14.11
C PRO A 38 12.99 14.06 -13.51
N THR A 39 13.85 15.03 -13.22
CA THR A 39 14.96 14.83 -12.30
C THR A 39 14.33 14.47 -10.96
N LYS A 40 14.81 13.39 -10.32
CA LYS A 40 14.36 12.87 -9.05
C LYS A 40 14.13 14.00 -8.04
N GLU A 41 12.90 14.51 -7.96
CA GLU A 41 12.49 15.36 -6.85
C GLU A 41 12.43 14.50 -5.59
N LYS A 42 12.87 15.09 -4.48
CA LYS A 42 12.88 14.49 -3.14
C LYS A 42 11.52 13.89 -2.83
N THR A 43 11.34 12.64 -3.16
CA THR A 43 10.27 11.80 -2.65
C THR A 43 10.38 11.80 -1.14
N LEU A 44 9.32 12.17 -0.45
CA LEU A 44 9.15 11.86 0.96
C LEU A 44 9.30 10.33 1.05
N ARG A 45 10.48 9.88 1.48
CA ARG A 45 10.77 8.45 1.62
C ARG A 45 9.90 7.93 2.76
N ALA A 46 8.84 7.24 2.40
CA ALA A 46 8.18 6.33 3.30
C ALA A 46 9.21 5.22 3.62
N ARG A 47 9.98 5.39 4.69
CA ARG A 47 10.93 4.36 5.12
C ARG A 47 10.17 3.32 5.92
N PHE A 48 10.00 2.16 5.34
CA PHE A 48 9.80 0.95 6.12
C PHE A 48 11.03 0.77 6.99
N GLY A 49 10.84 0.62 8.31
CA GLY A 49 11.96 0.55 9.24
C GLY A 49 12.88 -0.62 8.89
N GLU A 50 14.11 -0.30 8.50
CA GLU A 50 15.14 -1.27 8.21
C GLU A 50 15.35 -2.19 9.42
N LYS A 51 15.17 -3.49 9.23
CA LYS A 51 15.85 -4.51 10.02
C LYS A 51 16.74 -5.28 9.07
N ASP A 52 18.02 -5.31 9.38
CA ASP A 52 18.95 -6.25 8.77
C ASP A 52 18.38 -7.67 8.91
N PHE A 53 17.83 -8.17 7.81
CA PHE A 53 17.34 -9.53 7.74
C PHE A 53 18.49 -10.42 7.27
N HIS A 54 19.23 -10.96 8.23
CA HIS A 54 20.30 -11.95 8.00
C HIS A 54 19.78 -13.36 8.30
N GLY A 55 18.60 -13.68 7.77
CA GLY A 55 18.04 -15.03 7.86
C GLY A 55 17.61 -15.48 6.48
N ASP A 56 18.23 -16.51 5.95
CA ASP A 56 18.05 -16.95 4.56
C ASP A 56 16.63 -17.40 4.23
N GLU A 57 15.81 -17.81 5.21
CA GLU A 57 14.49 -18.39 4.99
C GLU A 57 13.36 -17.54 5.58
N VAL A 58 12.57 -16.89 4.72
CA VAL A 58 11.40 -16.08 5.12
C VAL A 58 10.16 -16.93 5.25
N LEU A 59 9.95 -17.85 4.29
CA LEU A 59 8.76 -18.66 4.21
C LEU A 59 9.08 -19.99 3.54
N THR A 60 8.63 -21.08 4.17
CA THR A 60 8.66 -22.41 3.57
C THR A 60 7.26 -22.98 3.56
N VAL A 61 6.83 -23.44 2.42
CA VAL A 61 5.56 -24.11 2.17
C VAL A 61 5.84 -25.49 1.61
N LYS A 62 5.22 -26.53 2.16
CA LYS A 62 5.37 -27.91 1.70
C LYS A 62 4.02 -28.59 1.55
N GLY A 63 3.74 -29.10 0.34
CA GLY A 63 2.56 -29.86 0.02
C GLY A 63 1.26 -29.08 0.25
N LEU A 64 1.26 -27.74 0.06
CA LEU A 64 0.07 -26.94 0.33
C LEU A 64 -1.04 -27.28 -0.65
N GLY A 65 -2.25 -27.50 -0.10
CA GLY A 65 -3.44 -27.81 -0.88
C GLY A 65 -4.69 -27.17 -0.30
N LYS A 66 -5.65 -26.89 -1.16
CA LYS A 66 -6.99 -26.42 -0.80
C LYS A 66 -8.04 -26.99 -1.72
N ARG A 67 -9.12 -27.49 -1.11
CA ARG A 67 -10.32 -27.94 -1.81
C ARG A 67 -11.57 -27.37 -1.16
N PHE A 68 -12.61 -27.20 -1.93
CA PHE A 68 -13.95 -26.89 -1.48
C PHE A 68 -14.90 -27.97 -2.02
N GLY A 69 -15.37 -28.84 -1.13
CA GLY A 69 -16.08 -30.05 -1.53
C GLY A 69 -15.23 -30.89 -2.51
N ASP A 70 -15.78 -31.17 -3.70
CA ASP A 70 -15.08 -31.94 -4.74
C ASP A 70 -14.15 -31.10 -5.62
N ARG A 71 -14.22 -29.77 -5.51
CA ARG A 71 -13.39 -28.87 -6.31
C ARG A 71 -12.03 -28.65 -5.65
N VAL A 72 -10.97 -29.12 -6.30
CA VAL A 72 -9.59 -28.82 -5.92
C VAL A 72 -9.22 -27.47 -6.54
N LEU A 73 -8.78 -26.51 -5.73
CA LEU A 73 -8.27 -25.21 -6.19
C LEU A 73 -6.78 -25.32 -6.55
N PHE A 74 -6.01 -25.89 -5.63
CA PHE A 74 -4.59 -26.18 -5.81
C PHE A 74 -4.20 -27.33 -4.91
N SER A 75 -3.14 -28.05 -5.26
CA SER A 75 -2.65 -29.20 -4.51
C SER A 75 -1.14 -29.33 -4.66
N ASN A 76 -0.51 -29.84 -3.60
CA ASN A 76 0.91 -30.16 -3.57
C ASN A 76 1.82 -29.00 -4.00
N VAL A 77 1.54 -27.78 -3.49
CA VAL A 77 2.36 -26.61 -3.77
C VAL A 77 3.51 -26.56 -2.77
N ASP A 78 4.73 -26.57 -3.30
CA ASP A 78 5.96 -26.33 -2.56
C ASP A 78 6.52 -24.97 -2.95
N LEU A 79 6.88 -24.15 -1.94
CA LEU A 79 7.44 -22.83 -2.14
C LEU A 79 8.44 -22.53 -1.04
N GLN A 80 9.59 -22.01 -1.41
CA GLN A 80 10.59 -21.48 -0.49
C GLN A 80 10.89 -20.04 -0.89
N VAL A 81 10.86 -19.15 0.08
CA VAL A 81 11.07 -17.70 -0.11
C VAL A 81 12.21 -17.27 0.79
N THR A 82 13.17 -16.60 0.21
CA THR A 82 14.32 -16.01 0.91
C THR A 82 14.16 -14.50 1.10
N GLY A 83 15.01 -13.93 1.96
CA GLY A 83 14.95 -12.49 2.25
C GLY A 83 15.21 -11.63 1.01
N GLY A 84 14.37 -10.61 0.80
CA GLY A 84 14.48 -9.68 -0.31
C GLY A 84 13.90 -10.16 -1.65
N GLU A 85 13.42 -11.41 -1.74
CA GLU A 85 12.76 -11.89 -2.97
C GLU A 85 11.43 -11.20 -3.22
N ARG A 86 11.10 -11.05 -4.50
CA ARG A 86 9.83 -10.50 -4.98
C ARG A 86 9.10 -11.53 -5.82
N ILE A 87 7.93 -11.96 -5.38
CA ILE A 87 7.19 -13.07 -5.96
C ILE A 87 5.81 -12.62 -6.41
N ALA A 88 5.51 -12.79 -7.69
CA ALA A 88 4.18 -12.57 -8.25
C ALA A 88 3.41 -13.89 -8.36
N LEU A 89 2.19 -13.92 -7.83
CA LEU A 89 1.24 -15.01 -8.02
C LEU A 89 0.34 -14.68 -9.21
N LEU A 90 0.50 -15.43 -10.30
CA LEU A 90 -0.22 -15.20 -11.55
C LEU A 90 -1.28 -16.29 -11.77
N GLY A 91 -2.29 -15.96 -12.55
CA GLY A 91 -3.36 -16.88 -12.94
C GLY A 91 -4.68 -16.16 -13.19
N ASP A 92 -5.62 -16.84 -13.82
CA ASP A 92 -6.94 -16.31 -14.16
C ASP A 92 -7.78 -15.99 -12.90
N ASN A 93 -8.87 -15.23 -13.10
CA ASN A 93 -9.82 -14.97 -12.02
C ASN A 93 -10.46 -16.28 -11.54
N GLY A 94 -10.60 -16.42 -10.22
CA GLY A 94 -11.21 -17.60 -9.61
C GLY A 94 -10.31 -18.85 -9.55
N THR A 95 -9.02 -18.75 -9.89
CA THR A 95 -8.05 -19.86 -9.74
C THR A 95 -7.61 -20.10 -8.30
N GLY A 96 -7.99 -19.23 -7.37
CA GLY A 96 -7.72 -19.44 -5.95
C GLY A 96 -6.53 -18.65 -5.39
N LYS A 97 -6.02 -17.62 -6.08
CA LYS A 97 -4.87 -16.79 -5.63
C LYS A 97 -5.11 -16.15 -4.25
N THR A 98 -6.22 -15.44 -4.08
CA THR A 98 -6.62 -14.90 -2.77
C THR A 98 -6.80 -15.99 -1.72
N THR A 99 -7.37 -17.14 -2.11
CA THR A 99 -7.50 -18.30 -1.21
C THR A 99 -6.13 -18.83 -0.81
N PHE A 100 -5.17 -18.89 -1.75
CA PHE A 100 -3.80 -19.29 -1.44
C PHE A 100 -3.17 -18.36 -0.39
N LEU A 101 -3.31 -17.03 -0.56
CA LEU A 101 -2.81 -16.07 0.43
C LEU A 101 -3.50 -16.26 1.80
N ARG A 102 -4.82 -16.48 1.83
CA ARG A 102 -5.55 -16.72 3.08
C ARG A 102 -5.14 -18.02 3.77
N VAL A 103 -4.90 -19.08 3.01
CA VAL A 103 -4.37 -20.34 3.56
C VAL A 103 -2.95 -20.12 4.08
N LEU A 104 -2.11 -19.38 3.35
CA LEU A 104 -0.76 -19.02 3.75
C LEU A 104 -0.74 -18.26 5.09
N LEU A 105 -1.67 -17.35 5.28
CA LEU A 105 -1.81 -16.53 6.50
C LEU A 105 -2.54 -17.24 7.64
N GLY A 106 -3.05 -18.45 7.41
CA GLY A 106 -3.81 -19.23 8.40
C GLY A 106 -5.25 -18.72 8.61
N GLU A 107 -5.76 -17.85 7.75
CA GLU A 107 -7.15 -17.37 7.77
C GLU A 107 -8.13 -18.41 7.22
N GLU A 108 -7.63 -19.32 6.39
CA GLU A 108 -8.40 -20.43 5.81
C GLU A 108 -7.66 -21.76 6.05
N PRO A 109 -8.38 -22.85 6.40
CA PRO A 109 -7.76 -24.15 6.57
C PRO A 109 -7.27 -24.69 5.23
N GLY A 110 -6.09 -25.29 5.20
CA GLY A 110 -5.47 -25.96 4.06
C GLY A 110 -4.73 -27.22 4.46
N GLU A 111 -4.38 -28.04 3.47
CA GLU A 111 -3.50 -29.19 3.63
C GLU A 111 -2.04 -28.75 3.52
N GLY A 112 -1.10 -29.51 4.08
CA GLY A 112 0.33 -29.21 3.98
C GLY A 112 0.91 -28.52 5.21
N LYS A 113 2.12 -27.97 5.05
CA LYS A 113 2.84 -27.30 6.14
C LYS A 113 3.33 -25.93 5.68
N ILE A 114 3.09 -24.93 6.52
CA ILE A 114 3.55 -23.55 6.34
C ILE A 114 4.44 -23.20 7.52
N ARG A 115 5.61 -22.63 7.23
CA ARG A 115 6.54 -22.16 8.25
C ARG A 115 7.10 -20.80 7.85
N PHE A 116 6.83 -19.80 8.66
CA PHE A 116 7.49 -18.51 8.59
C PHE A 116 8.81 -18.55 9.39
N GLY A 117 9.81 -17.84 8.92
CA GLY A 117 11.04 -17.65 9.67
C GLY A 117 10.78 -16.97 11.03
N PRO A 118 11.60 -17.25 12.06
CA PRO A 118 11.33 -16.82 13.44
C PRO A 118 11.32 -15.31 13.64
N SER A 119 11.95 -14.55 12.76
CA SER A 119 11.99 -13.08 12.79
C SER A 119 11.05 -12.43 11.78
N VAL A 120 10.25 -13.21 11.06
CA VAL A 120 9.32 -12.69 10.06
C VAL A 120 8.16 -11.96 10.73
N LYS A 121 7.98 -10.72 10.30
CA LYS A 121 6.80 -9.91 10.56
C LYS A 121 6.18 -9.56 9.24
N TYR A 122 5.01 -10.12 8.97
CA TYR A 122 4.32 -9.84 7.72
C TYR A 122 3.29 -8.72 7.87
N GLY A 123 3.11 -7.98 6.79
CA GLY A 123 1.99 -7.07 6.59
C GLY A 123 1.14 -7.56 5.43
N TYR A 124 -0.18 -7.54 5.57
CA TYR A 124 -1.11 -7.97 4.53
C TYR A 124 -2.05 -6.86 4.12
N LEU A 125 -2.07 -6.58 2.82
CA LEU A 125 -3.05 -5.72 2.17
C LEU A 125 -4.02 -6.61 1.39
N PRO A 126 -5.24 -6.85 1.90
CA PRO A 126 -6.25 -7.65 1.22
C PRO A 126 -6.89 -6.87 0.07
N GLN A 127 -7.46 -7.58 -0.90
CA GLN A 127 -8.22 -6.99 -2.01
C GLN A 127 -9.41 -6.16 -1.53
N VAL A 128 -10.12 -6.62 -0.50
CA VAL A 128 -11.22 -5.90 0.14
C VAL A 128 -10.79 -5.56 1.57
N ILE A 129 -10.70 -4.26 1.84
CA ILE A 129 -10.24 -3.76 3.12
C ILE A 129 -11.44 -3.56 4.04
N HIS A 130 -11.38 -4.14 5.20
CA HIS A 130 -12.34 -3.91 6.28
C HIS A 130 -11.66 -3.19 7.43
N PHE A 131 -12.36 -2.23 7.99
CA PHE A 131 -12.01 -1.55 9.23
C PHE A 131 -13.10 -1.84 10.27
N ASP A 132 -12.69 -2.26 11.47
CA ASP A 132 -13.62 -2.62 12.54
C ASP A 132 -14.44 -1.43 13.02
N HIS A 133 -13.92 -0.22 12.86
CA HIS A 133 -14.51 1.03 13.31
C HIS A 133 -14.59 2.07 12.17
N PRO A 134 -15.47 1.86 11.17
CA PRO A 134 -15.58 2.77 10.02
C PRO A 134 -16.09 4.18 10.39
N GLU A 135 -16.70 4.32 11.57
CA GLU A 135 -17.17 5.60 12.13
C GLU A 135 -16.04 6.47 12.71
N ARG A 136 -14.88 5.90 12.99
CA ARG A 136 -13.71 6.64 13.51
C ARG A 136 -13.11 7.50 12.44
N THR A 137 -12.49 8.61 12.87
CA THR A 137 -11.63 9.40 11.98
C THR A 137 -10.33 8.66 11.66
N LEU A 138 -9.66 9.04 10.56
CA LEU A 138 -8.33 8.50 10.23
C LEU A 138 -7.37 8.75 11.40
N TYR A 139 -7.46 9.93 11.98
CA TYR A 139 -6.63 10.32 13.11
C TYR A 139 -6.87 9.43 14.33
N ASP A 140 -8.14 9.23 14.71
CA ASP A 140 -8.48 8.37 15.84
C ASP A 140 -8.10 6.91 15.58
N THR A 141 -8.29 6.42 14.36
CA THR A 141 -7.86 5.08 13.95
C THR A 141 -6.37 4.87 14.18
N MET A 142 -5.53 5.84 13.78
CA MET A 142 -4.09 5.78 14.05
C MET A 142 -3.78 5.81 15.55
N LEU A 143 -4.45 6.64 16.34
CA LEU A 143 -4.21 6.70 17.78
C LEU A 143 -4.58 5.41 18.50
N TYR A 144 -5.76 4.86 18.21
CA TYR A 144 -6.30 3.72 18.96
C TYR A 144 -5.76 2.38 18.47
N GLU A 145 -5.63 2.18 17.15
CA GLU A 145 -5.20 0.88 16.62
C GLU A 145 -3.67 0.75 16.55
N LYS A 146 -2.94 1.85 16.41
CA LYS A 146 -1.48 1.85 16.36
C LYS A 146 -0.82 2.36 17.63
N ASN A 147 -1.60 2.78 18.61
CA ASN A 147 -1.12 3.28 19.91
C ASN A 147 0.04 4.29 19.76
N CYS A 148 -0.09 5.19 18.79
CA CYS A 148 0.93 6.19 18.50
C CYS A 148 0.56 7.56 19.10
N THR A 149 1.56 8.44 19.22
CA THR A 149 1.30 9.80 19.72
C THR A 149 0.58 10.65 18.68
N PRO A 150 -0.14 11.72 19.09
CA PRO A 150 -0.80 12.65 18.19
C PRO A 150 0.06 13.20 17.06
N GLN A 151 1.31 13.51 17.35
CA GLN A 151 2.25 14.01 16.36
C GLN A 151 2.60 12.93 15.33
N VAL A 152 2.94 11.72 15.81
CA VAL A 152 3.27 10.58 14.94
C VAL A 152 2.10 10.22 14.03
N ALA A 153 0.85 10.22 14.55
CA ALA A 153 -0.34 9.97 13.75
C ALA A 153 -0.46 10.96 12.58
N ARG A 154 -0.29 12.26 12.84
CA ARG A 154 -0.36 13.30 11.81
C ARG A 154 0.77 13.23 10.80
N ASP A 155 1.99 12.99 11.25
CA ASP A 155 3.17 12.88 10.38
C ASP A 155 3.03 11.69 9.42
N ARG A 156 2.55 10.56 9.93
CA ARG A 156 2.30 9.36 9.11
C ARG A 156 1.18 9.58 8.12
N LEU A 157 0.02 10.04 8.57
CA LEU A 157 -1.10 10.34 7.68
C LEU A 157 -0.68 11.35 6.60
N GLY A 158 0.11 12.37 6.95
CA GLY A 158 0.67 13.32 6.01
C GLY A 158 1.58 12.69 4.95
N ALA A 159 2.44 11.72 5.34
CA ALA A 159 3.29 10.95 4.42
C ALA A 159 2.46 10.12 3.43
N PHE A 160 1.24 9.72 3.82
CA PHE A 160 0.27 9.00 2.99
C PHE A 160 -0.77 9.89 2.33
N LEU A 161 -0.45 11.18 2.14
CA LEU A 161 -1.26 12.18 1.45
C LEU A 161 -2.61 12.51 2.14
N PHE A 162 -2.74 12.22 3.43
CA PHE A 162 -3.85 12.71 4.24
C PHE A 162 -3.40 13.95 5.02
N SER A 163 -3.84 15.12 4.63
CA SER A 163 -3.39 16.39 5.21
C SER A 163 -4.54 17.35 5.51
N GLY A 164 -4.32 18.25 6.45
CA GLY A 164 -5.31 19.25 6.84
C GLY A 164 -6.56 18.60 7.42
N GLU A 165 -7.72 18.89 6.82
CA GLU A 165 -9.03 18.36 7.25
C GLU A 165 -9.23 16.88 6.87
N ASP A 166 -8.44 16.32 5.96
CA ASP A 166 -8.59 14.93 5.55
C ASP A 166 -8.39 13.94 6.71
N VAL A 167 -7.54 14.26 7.68
CA VAL A 167 -7.28 13.41 8.84
C VAL A 167 -8.50 13.21 9.74
N PHE A 168 -9.49 14.12 9.64
CA PHE A 168 -10.74 14.07 10.39
C PHE A 168 -11.90 13.44 9.60
N LYS A 169 -11.68 13.02 8.35
CA LYS A 169 -12.67 12.19 7.63
C LYS A 169 -12.86 10.88 8.37
N THR A 170 -14.07 10.34 8.32
CA THR A 170 -14.33 8.99 8.85
C THR A 170 -13.83 7.95 7.87
N VAL A 171 -13.31 6.84 8.38
CA VAL A 171 -12.76 5.74 7.57
C VAL A 171 -13.78 5.20 6.58
N GLY A 172 -15.05 5.12 6.99
CA GLY A 172 -16.15 4.64 6.14
C GLY A 172 -16.49 5.53 4.95
N THR A 173 -16.00 6.79 4.90
CA THR A 173 -16.23 7.70 3.77
C THR A 173 -15.09 7.68 2.74
N LEU A 174 -14.05 6.92 3.00
CA LEU A 174 -12.90 6.82 2.12
C LEU A 174 -13.23 6.04 0.84
N SER A 175 -12.68 6.51 -0.29
CA SER A 175 -12.61 5.73 -1.52
C SER A 175 -11.72 4.50 -1.33
N GLY A 176 -11.85 3.49 -2.21
CA GLY A 176 -11.02 2.28 -2.14
C GLY A 176 -9.52 2.59 -2.16
N GLY A 177 -9.07 3.57 -2.95
CA GLY A 177 -7.68 4.03 -2.97
C GLY A 177 -7.23 4.68 -1.67
N GLU A 178 -8.10 5.50 -1.05
CA GLU A 178 -7.82 6.10 0.24
C GLU A 178 -7.77 5.03 1.35
N GLN A 179 -8.65 4.02 1.30
CA GLN A 179 -8.61 2.89 2.23
C GLN A 179 -7.32 2.10 2.11
N SER A 180 -6.86 1.82 0.88
CA SER A 180 -5.58 1.15 0.63
C SER A 180 -4.40 1.95 1.16
N ARG A 181 -4.38 3.27 0.94
CA ARG A 181 -3.36 4.16 1.50
C ARG A 181 -3.36 4.18 3.02
N LEU A 182 -4.54 4.26 3.65
CA LEU A 182 -4.65 4.20 5.11
C LEU A 182 -4.16 2.86 5.65
N ARG A 183 -4.55 1.75 5.03
CA ARG A 183 -4.10 0.41 5.45
C ARG A 183 -2.58 0.26 5.35
N LEU A 184 -1.97 0.71 4.26
CA LEU A 184 -0.52 0.73 4.12
C LEU A 184 0.16 1.64 5.14
N CYS A 185 -0.41 2.83 5.42
CA CYS A 185 0.05 3.71 6.50
C CYS A 185 0.10 2.99 7.84
N MET A 186 -0.92 2.22 8.15
CA MET A 186 -0.99 1.42 9.38
C MET A 186 0.04 0.28 9.39
N LEU A 187 0.29 -0.37 8.26
CA LEU A 187 1.27 -1.46 8.15
C LEU A 187 2.72 -0.98 8.30
N MET A 188 3.05 0.23 7.85
CA MET A 188 4.41 0.77 7.97
C MET A 188 4.92 0.91 9.39
N ASP A 189 4.02 0.96 10.37
CA ASP A 189 4.40 1.04 11.79
C ASP A 189 5.02 -0.24 12.33
N ASP A 190 4.76 -1.37 11.71
CA ASP A 190 5.01 -2.69 12.27
C ASP A 190 6.42 -3.25 11.96
N LYS A 191 7.35 -2.47 11.40
CA LYS A 191 8.69 -2.96 10.97
C LYS A 191 8.59 -4.30 10.24
N ILE A 192 7.67 -4.36 9.27
CA ILE A 192 7.42 -5.56 8.49
C ILE A 192 8.61 -5.85 7.58
N ASN A 193 8.94 -7.13 7.43
CA ASN A 193 10.00 -7.61 6.53
C ASN A 193 9.46 -8.56 5.45
N LEU A 194 8.16 -8.87 5.50
CA LEU A 194 7.41 -9.55 4.44
C LEU A 194 6.12 -8.79 4.17
N LEU A 195 5.97 -8.23 2.98
CA LEU A 195 4.77 -7.54 2.53
C LEU A 195 3.98 -8.45 1.58
N ILE A 196 2.71 -8.67 1.87
CA ILE A 196 1.80 -9.49 1.07
C ILE A 196 0.68 -8.59 0.55
N LEU A 197 0.50 -8.57 -0.78
CA LEU A 197 -0.48 -7.70 -1.43
C LEU A 197 -1.42 -8.53 -2.30
N ASP A 198 -2.72 -8.33 -2.14
CA ASP A 198 -3.74 -8.99 -2.95
C ASP A 198 -4.44 -7.96 -3.84
N GLU A 199 -4.10 -7.94 -5.14
CA GLU A 199 -4.59 -7.01 -6.15
C GLU A 199 -4.48 -5.53 -5.73
N PRO A 200 -3.28 -5.05 -5.36
CA PRO A 200 -3.11 -3.75 -4.70
C PRO A 200 -3.49 -2.54 -5.56
N THR A 201 -3.55 -2.71 -6.87
CA THR A 201 -3.89 -1.64 -7.83
C THR A 201 -5.31 -1.71 -8.36
N ASN A 202 -6.10 -2.71 -7.93
CA ASN A 202 -7.44 -2.93 -8.43
C ASN A 202 -8.40 -1.82 -7.95
N HIS A 203 -9.23 -1.30 -8.86
CA HIS A 203 -10.22 -0.23 -8.59
C HIS A 203 -9.63 1.09 -8.07
N LEU A 204 -8.32 1.34 -8.26
CA LEU A 204 -7.69 2.58 -7.85
C LEU A 204 -7.73 3.63 -8.96
N ASP A 205 -7.87 4.89 -8.56
CA ASP A 205 -7.55 6.02 -9.44
C ASP A 205 -6.04 6.10 -9.74
N VAL A 206 -5.69 6.81 -10.82
CA VAL A 206 -4.30 6.91 -11.30
C VAL A 206 -3.35 7.41 -10.21
N ALA A 207 -3.76 8.41 -9.43
CA ALA A 207 -2.91 9.02 -8.40
C ALA A 207 -2.65 8.04 -7.24
N SER A 208 -3.68 7.29 -6.79
CA SER A 208 -3.55 6.27 -5.76
C SER A 208 -2.67 5.11 -6.22
N ARG A 209 -2.78 4.71 -7.50
CA ARG A 209 -1.96 3.67 -8.10
C ARG A 209 -0.48 4.09 -8.16
N GLU A 210 -0.16 5.25 -8.71
CA GLU A 210 1.21 5.78 -8.76
C GLU A 210 1.82 5.86 -7.36
N TRP A 211 1.02 6.27 -6.38
CA TRP A 211 1.48 6.35 -5.01
C TRP A 211 1.83 4.96 -4.42
N ILE A 212 0.96 3.95 -4.62
CA ILE A 212 1.22 2.58 -4.16
C ILE A 212 2.46 2.01 -4.85
N GLU A 213 2.61 2.22 -6.14
CA GLU A 213 3.80 1.81 -6.89
C GLU A 213 5.08 2.41 -6.31
N CYS A 214 5.10 3.71 -6.02
CA CYS A 214 6.24 4.36 -5.37
C CYS A 214 6.53 3.77 -3.98
N ALA A 215 5.49 3.52 -3.17
CA ALA A 215 5.67 2.95 -1.84
C ALA A 215 6.26 1.53 -1.87
N ILE A 216 5.88 0.70 -2.86
CA ILE A 216 6.41 -0.64 -3.07
C ILE A 216 7.84 -0.59 -3.65
N GLU A 217 8.14 0.39 -4.50
CA GLU A 217 9.48 0.58 -5.08
C GLU A 217 10.52 0.87 -3.99
N ASP A 218 10.14 1.69 -3.00
CA ASP A 218 10.99 2.05 -1.86
C ASP A 218 11.04 0.94 -0.77
N TYR A 219 10.25 -0.13 -0.90
CA TYR A 219 10.25 -1.23 0.06
C TYR A 219 11.38 -2.23 -0.23
N GLU A 220 12.30 -2.40 0.71
CA GLU A 220 13.49 -3.26 0.58
C GLU A 220 13.28 -4.69 1.10
N GLY A 221 12.14 -4.99 1.76
CA GLY A 221 11.83 -6.31 2.28
C GLY A 221 11.36 -7.30 1.21
N THR A 222 10.99 -8.49 1.67
CA THR A 222 10.41 -9.54 0.82
C THR A 222 8.98 -9.18 0.43
N LEU A 223 8.64 -9.40 -0.84
CA LEU A 223 7.33 -9.07 -1.39
C LEU A 223 6.67 -10.30 -2.02
N ILE A 224 5.44 -10.59 -1.63
CA ILE A 224 4.57 -11.57 -2.30
C ILE A 224 3.30 -10.81 -2.74
N PHE A 225 2.95 -10.89 -4.01
CA PHE A 225 1.77 -10.18 -4.48
C PHE A 225 0.98 -10.93 -5.55
N VAL A 226 -0.31 -10.68 -5.56
CA VAL A 226 -1.23 -11.07 -6.62
C VAL A 226 -1.51 -9.83 -7.46
N SER A 227 -1.37 -9.91 -8.76
CA SER A 227 -1.81 -8.86 -9.69
C SER A 227 -2.16 -9.43 -11.06
N HIS A 228 -3.15 -8.82 -11.69
CA HIS A 228 -3.50 -9.04 -13.10
C HIS A 228 -2.88 -7.99 -14.02
N ASP A 229 -2.30 -6.95 -13.45
CA ASP A 229 -1.67 -5.87 -14.17
C ASP A 229 -0.26 -6.27 -14.61
N ARG A 230 -0.08 -6.49 -15.90
CA ARG A 230 1.22 -6.86 -16.49
C ARG A 230 2.31 -5.84 -16.19
N TYR A 231 1.99 -4.56 -16.28
CA TYR A 231 2.95 -3.51 -15.97
C TYR A 231 3.44 -3.58 -14.53
N PHE A 232 2.51 -3.82 -13.58
CA PHE A 232 2.83 -3.97 -12.17
C PHE A 232 3.69 -5.22 -11.92
N VAL A 233 3.36 -6.33 -12.59
CA VAL A 233 4.14 -7.57 -12.50
C VAL A 233 5.54 -7.38 -13.05
N ASP A 234 5.67 -6.84 -14.27
CA ASP A 234 6.99 -6.63 -14.92
C ASP A 234 7.88 -5.64 -14.15
N LYS A 235 7.27 -4.74 -13.37
CA LYS A 235 7.98 -3.75 -12.57
C LYS A 235 8.50 -4.29 -11.24
N PHE A 236 7.74 -5.21 -10.61
CA PHE A 236 7.98 -5.59 -9.21
C PHE A 236 8.33 -7.06 -8.97
N ALA A 237 8.21 -7.96 -9.96
CA ALA A 237 8.56 -9.38 -9.83
C ALA A 237 10.02 -9.69 -10.16
#